data_4c1c2da2f2a4e9455661d4997ec8381a
#
_entry.id   4c1c2da2f2a4e9455661d4997ec8381a
#
_cell.length_a   1.000
_cell.length_b   1.000
_cell.length_c   1.000
_cell.angle_alpha   90.00
_cell.angle_beta   90.00
_cell.angle_gamma   90.00
#
_symmetry.space_group_name_H-M   'P 1'
#
loop_
_entity.id
_entity.type
_entity.pdbx_description
1 polymer ?
#
loop_
_entity_poly.entity_id
_entity_poly.type
_entity_poly.pdbx_seq_one_letter_code
_entity_poly.pdbx_strand_id
1 'polypeptide(L)'
;GIAATPITDALSANFNRSFLLVLPPIVLVALAIRGIPPLPTLVIAILVGVVCAFVIQDGMTVKGMFKAATDGYVSQTGHPLVDKILSRGGLTSMSFVVFLLLIAMTLGGILEGTGALGVVVDRMTRSVTSPGGLILATLVSCYLMTIGTGNGMLSIIVPARAFEKKFRDMGIQSRVLSRTLEDAVTLGIALVPYSMAAFFIVGVLKIDAMQYIPYAFVNWIVPIFSLTYGFTGFAIWKINKDAGNSPAESEA
;
A
#
# COMPACT_ATOMS: atom_id res chain seq x y z
N GLY A 1 31.89 6.08 -11.42
CA GLY A 1 32.58 5.26 -10.43
C GLY A 1 33.19 6.02 -9.26
N ILE A 2 33.12 7.37 -9.21
CA ILE A 2 33.92 8.18 -8.27
C ILE A 2 33.22 8.42 -6.90
N ALA A 3 31.91 8.19 -6.80
CA ALA A 3 31.17 8.49 -5.56
C ALA A 3 30.92 7.26 -4.66
N ALA A 4 31.26 6.05 -5.08
CA ALA A 4 30.94 4.83 -4.32
C ALA A 4 32.03 4.45 -3.30
N THR A 5 33.29 4.77 -3.55
CA THR A 5 34.43 4.42 -2.68
C THR A 5 34.36 5.07 -1.29
N PRO A 6 34.08 6.38 -1.12
CA PRO A 6 34.02 6.99 0.21
C PRO A 6 32.87 6.44 1.06
N ILE A 7 31.72 6.08 0.43
CA ILE A 7 30.57 5.50 1.12
C ILE A 7 30.87 4.07 1.57
N THR A 8 31.48 3.28 0.69
CA THR A 8 31.88 1.89 1.03
C THR A 8 32.94 1.84 2.12
N ASP A 9 33.87 2.77 2.13
CA ASP A 9 34.93 2.87 3.13
C ASP A 9 34.34 3.29 4.49
N ALA A 10 33.47 4.29 4.52
CA ALA A 10 32.76 4.70 5.74
C ALA A 10 31.90 3.57 6.32
N LEU A 11 31.21 2.79 5.48
CA LEU A 11 30.43 1.63 5.93
C LEU A 11 31.31 0.52 6.45
N SER A 12 32.43 0.19 5.77
CA SER A 12 33.33 -0.90 6.20
C SER A 12 34.15 -0.59 7.45
N ALA A 13 34.39 0.70 7.72
CA ALA A 13 35.08 1.13 8.92
C ALA A 13 34.18 1.09 10.18
N ASN A 14 32.87 1.25 10.02
CA ASN A 14 31.95 1.38 11.14
C ASN A 14 31.03 0.16 11.37
N PHE A 15 30.94 -0.76 10.40
CA PHE A 15 30.04 -1.92 10.47
C PHE A 15 30.77 -3.20 10.08
N ASN A 16 30.59 -4.23 10.90
CA ASN A 16 31.06 -5.57 10.58
C ASN A 16 30.19 -6.19 9.50
N ARG A 17 30.79 -6.59 8.38
CA ARG A 17 30.10 -7.25 7.27
C ARG A 17 30.11 -8.75 7.48
N SER A 18 28.93 -9.34 7.54
CA SER A 18 28.76 -10.80 7.59
C SER A 18 27.63 -11.20 6.64
N PHE A 19 27.77 -12.38 6.06
CA PHE A 19 26.71 -12.98 5.25
C PHE A 19 25.44 -13.23 6.07
N LEU A 20 25.56 -13.39 7.40
CA LEU A 20 24.42 -13.50 8.32
C LEU A 20 23.46 -12.29 8.30
N LEU A 21 23.91 -11.12 7.83
CA LEU A 21 23.05 -9.93 7.69
C LEU A 21 21.95 -10.09 6.62
N VAL A 22 22.08 -11.09 5.74
CA VAL A 22 21.06 -11.43 4.75
C VAL A 22 19.96 -12.33 5.35
N LEU A 23 20.17 -12.88 6.55
CA LEU A 23 19.23 -13.80 7.19
C LEU A 23 17.85 -13.18 7.47
N PRO A 24 17.69 -11.95 8.00
CA PRO A 24 16.39 -11.35 8.24
C PRO A 24 15.52 -11.23 6.99
N PRO A 25 16.00 -10.71 5.84
CA PRO A 25 15.19 -10.69 4.61
C PRO A 25 14.92 -12.11 4.07
N ILE A 26 15.82 -13.06 4.19
CA ILE A 26 15.55 -14.46 3.79
C ILE A 26 14.43 -15.05 4.63
N VAL A 27 14.47 -14.88 5.95
CA VAL A 27 13.42 -15.37 6.87
C VAL A 27 12.08 -14.73 6.52
N LEU A 28 12.04 -13.42 6.26
CA LEU A 28 10.83 -12.70 5.87
C LEU A 28 10.21 -13.30 4.61
N VAL A 29 11.01 -13.50 3.56
CA VAL A 29 10.55 -14.09 2.29
C VAL A 29 10.09 -15.53 2.49
N ALA A 30 10.84 -16.34 3.22
CA ALA A 30 10.51 -17.75 3.49
C ALA A 30 9.20 -17.91 4.25
N LEU A 31 8.94 -17.04 5.24
CA LEU A 31 7.68 -17.05 6.01
C LEU A 31 6.51 -16.56 5.16
N ALA A 32 6.72 -15.55 4.30
CA ALA A 32 5.71 -15.07 3.37
C ALA A 32 5.30 -16.15 2.35
N ILE A 33 6.27 -16.88 1.79
CA ILE A 33 6.00 -18.01 0.87
C ILE A 33 5.21 -19.12 1.59
N ARG A 34 5.42 -19.33 2.89
CA ARG A 34 4.67 -20.28 3.71
C ARG A 34 3.25 -19.81 4.06
N GLY A 35 2.82 -18.64 3.59
CA GLY A 35 1.49 -18.09 3.83
C GLY A 35 1.25 -17.59 5.27
N ILE A 36 2.30 -17.35 6.03
CA ILE A 36 2.16 -16.78 7.39
C ILE A 36 1.72 -15.33 7.28
N PRO A 37 0.74 -14.88 8.09
CA PRO A 37 0.23 -13.51 8.05
C PRO A 37 1.34 -12.46 8.18
N PRO A 38 1.19 -11.26 7.56
CA PRO A 38 2.25 -10.24 7.50
C PRO A 38 2.77 -9.79 8.86
N LEU A 39 1.90 -9.60 9.86
CA LEU A 39 2.31 -9.10 11.17
C LEU A 39 3.26 -10.07 11.91
N PRO A 40 2.94 -11.37 12.11
CA PRO A 40 3.90 -12.33 12.68
C PRO A 40 5.19 -12.42 11.87
N THR A 41 5.09 -12.40 10.53
CA THR A 41 6.25 -12.47 9.64
C THR A 41 7.23 -11.32 9.88
N LEU A 42 6.71 -10.08 9.97
CA LEU A 42 7.51 -8.89 10.25
C LEU A 42 8.13 -8.95 11.64
N VAL A 43 7.36 -9.34 12.67
CA VAL A 43 7.88 -9.44 14.05
C VAL A 43 9.03 -10.46 14.13
N ILE A 44 8.87 -11.64 13.53
CA ILE A 44 9.93 -12.66 13.51
C ILE A 44 11.15 -12.14 12.76
N ALA A 45 11.00 -11.51 11.61
CA ALA A 45 12.12 -10.95 10.84
C ALA A 45 12.86 -9.85 11.62
N ILE A 46 12.14 -9.00 12.37
CA ILE A 46 12.73 -7.98 13.25
C ILE A 46 13.53 -8.66 14.37
N LEU A 47 12.97 -9.68 15.04
CA LEU A 47 13.67 -10.40 16.10
C LEU A 47 14.94 -11.09 15.60
N VAL A 48 14.88 -11.71 14.41
CA VAL A 48 16.08 -12.28 13.77
C VAL A 48 17.10 -11.18 13.47
N GLY A 49 16.67 -10.02 12.98
CA GLY A 49 17.56 -8.88 12.76
C GLY A 49 18.24 -8.38 14.04
N VAL A 50 17.49 -8.33 15.14
CA VAL A 50 18.00 -7.97 16.46
C VAL A 50 19.07 -8.97 16.92
N VAL A 51 18.82 -10.27 16.80
CA VAL A 51 19.80 -11.31 17.13
C VAL A 51 21.05 -11.20 16.25
N CYS A 52 20.88 -11.02 14.94
CA CYS A 52 22.01 -10.83 14.03
C CYS A 52 22.85 -9.60 14.41
N ALA A 53 22.19 -8.48 14.74
CA ALA A 53 22.89 -7.27 15.17
C ALA A 53 23.69 -7.50 16.45
N PHE A 54 23.16 -8.27 17.39
CA PHE A 54 23.83 -8.59 18.66
C PHE A 54 25.04 -9.47 18.47
N VAL A 55 24.98 -10.42 17.52
CA VAL A 55 26.07 -11.38 17.27
C VAL A 55 27.17 -10.78 16.39
N ILE A 56 26.82 -9.88 15.47
CA ILE A 56 27.74 -9.43 14.42
C ILE A 56 28.39 -8.09 14.76
N GLN A 57 27.64 -7.16 15.42
CA GLN A 57 28.12 -5.81 15.68
C GLN A 57 28.76 -5.71 17.07
N ASP A 58 30.00 -5.28 17.12
CA ASP A 58 30.71 -5.05 18.36
C ASP A 58 30.13 -3.86 19.14
N GLY A 59 30.09 -3.99 20.49
CA GLY A 59 29.63 -2.91 21.36
C GLY A 59 28.11 -2.70 21.44
N MET A 60 27.31 -3.59 20.83
CA MET A 60 25.86 -3.55 20.97
C MET A 60 25.43 -3.89 22.38
N THR A 61 24.68 -3.01 23.01
CA THR A 61 24.06 -3.21 24.32
C THR A 61 22.57 -3.35 24.20
N VAL A 62 21.95 -4.10 25.12
CA VAL A 62 20.48 -4.22 25.19
C VAL A 62 19.81 -2.85 25.30
N LYS A 63 20.38 -1.92 26.08
CA LYS A 63 19.91 -0.55 26.19
C LYS A 63 20.00 0.21 24.86
N GLY A 64 21.09 0.01 24.10
CA GLY A 64 21.29 0.61 22.77
C GLY A 64 20.24 0.11 21.76
N MET A 65 19.90 -1.17 21.82
CA MET A 65 18.88 -1.77 20.96
C MET A 65 17.48 -1.21 21.26
N PHE A 66 17.10 -1.13 22.53
CA PHE A 66 15.82 -0.51 22.91
C PHE A 66 15.78 0.96 22.49
N LYS A 67 16.87 1.69 22.66
CA LYS A 67 16.96 3.07 22.21
C LYS A 67 16.85 3.18 20.68
N ALA A 68 17.52 2.33 19.93
CA ALA A 68 17.39 2.28 18.47
C ALA A 68 15.97 1.91 18.02
N ALA A 69 15.27 1.02 18.74
CA ALA A 69 13.89 0.67 18.45
C ALA A 69 12.91 1.82 18.74
N THR A 70 13.12 2.57 19.83
CA THR A 70 12.25 3.68 20.24
C THR A 70 12.55 4.96 19.48
N ASP A 71 13.79 5.42 19.51
CA ASP A 71 14.20 6.74 19.00
C ASP A 71 14.77 6.69 17.57
N GLY A 72 15.05 5.47 17.08
CA GLY A 72 15.74 5.23 15.82
C GLY A 72 17.26 5.11 15.99
N TYR A 73 17.88 4.53 14.99
CA TYR A 73 19.33 4.46 14.92
C TYR A 73 19.89 5.81 14.47
N VAL A 74 20.88 6.34 15.18
CA VAL A 74 21.60 7.55 14.83
C VAL A 74 23.03 7.16 14.43
N SER A 75 23.31 7.28 13.15
CA SER A 75 24.63 6.99 12.58
C SER A 75 25.62 8.14 12.83
N GLN A 76 26.86 7.80 13.12
CA GLN A 76 27.99 8.70 13.34
C GLN A 76 29.23 8.18 12.59
N THR A 77 29.09 7.96 11.28
CA THR A 77 30.19 7.48 10.44
C THR A 77 31.15 8.59 9.99
N GLY A 78 30.80 9.84 10.25
CA GLY A 78 31.56 11.02 9.79
C GLY A 78 31.32 11.36 8.31
N HIS A 79 30.48 10.60 7.60
CA HIS A 79 30.12 10.90 6.21
C HIS A 79 28.65 11.38 6.14
N PRO A 80 28.38 12.66 5.81
CA PRO A 80 27.04 13.26 5.93
C PRO A 80 25.93 12.51 5.16
N LEU A 81 26.23 11.98 3.97
CA LEU A 81 25.26 11.20 3.18
C LEU A 81 24.93 9.86 3.82
N VAL A 82 25.95 9.17 4.33
CA VAL A 82 25.79 7.86 5.02
C VAL A 82 24.98 8.07 6.29
N ASP A 83 25.34 9.06 7.10
CA ASP A 83 24.66 9.36 8.35
C ASP A 83 23.20 9.77 8.12
N LYS A 84 22.91 10.54 7.08
CA LYS A 84 21.53 10.91 6.70
C LYS A 84 20.70 9.71 6.26
N ILE A 85 21.29 8.73 5.57
CA ILE A 85 20.57 7.53 5.11
C ILE A 85 20.34 6.56 6.25
N LEU A 86 21.32 6.35 7.10
CA LEU A 86 21.28 5.36 8.20
C LEU A 86 20.54 5.88 9.43
N SER A 87 20.55 7.20 9.70
CA SER A 87 19.86 7.80 10.85
C SER A 87 18.36 7.88 10.60
N ARG A 88 17.69 6.73 10.67
CA ARG A 88 16.25 6.58 10.42
C ARG A 88 15.63 5.54 11.33
N GLY A 89 14.29 5.50 11.31
CA GLY A 89 13.51 4.52 12.04
C GLY A 89 13.09 5.00 13.43
N GLY A 90 12.78 4.05 14.29
CA GLY A 90 12.27 4.26 15.64
C GLY A 90 10.76 4.50 15.71
N LEU A 91 10.13 3.97 16.75
CA LEU A 91 8.70 4.13 17.02
C LEU A 91 8.31 5.62 17.15
N THR A 92 9.16 6.43 17.77
CA THR A 92 8.92 7.86 17.98
C THR A 92 8.80 8.61 16.64
N SER A 93 9.58 8.22 15.62
CA SER A 93 9.51 8.87 14.31
C SER A 93 8.21 8.55 13.56
N MET A 94 7.54 7.46 13.91
CA MET A 94 6.28 7.01 13.33
C MET A 94 5.05 7.41 14.17
N SER A 95 5.24 7.87 15.41
CA SER A 95 4.13 8.23 16.29
C SER A 95 3.22 9.30 15.71
N PHE A 96 3.78 10.30 15.04
CA PHE A 96 3.00 11.34 14.35
C PHE A 96 2.17 10.77 13.19
N VAL A 97 2.72 9.84 12.43
CA VAL A 97 2.02 9.14 11.34
C VAL A 97 0.86 8.32 11.90
N VAL A 98 1.09 7.57 12.99
CA VAL A 98 0.05 6.79 13.66
C VAL A 98 -1.06 7.69 14.18
N PHE A 99 -0.72 8.83 14.78
CA PHE A 99 -1.70 9.81 15.26
C PHE A 99 -2.56 10.39 14.12
N LEU A 100 -1.94 10.77 13.00
CA LEU A 100 -2.66 11.22 11.81
C LEU A 100 -3.57 10.13 11.23
N LEU A 101 -3.11 8.88 11.21
CA LEU A 101 -3.92 7.74 10.80
C LEU A 101 -5.16 7.56 11.67
N LEU A 102 -5.02 7.66 12.99
CA LEU A 102 -6.16 7.55 13.91
C LEU A 102 -7.20 8.65 13.65
N ILE A 103 -6.76 9.89 13.43
CA ILE A 103 -7.67 11.01 13.10
C ILE A 103 -8.36 10.74 11.75
N ALA A 104 -7.61 10.36 10.71
CA ALA A 104 -8.16 10.10 9.39
C ALA A 104 -9.16 8.93 9.40
N MET A 105 -8.85 7.85 10.13
CA MET A 105 -9.75 6.71 10.29
C MET A 105 -11.02 7.07 11.06
N THR A 106 -10.91 7.93 12.07
CA THR A 106 -12.07 8.42 12.82
C THR A 106 -13.01 9.23 11.92
N LEU A 107 -12.45 10.16 11.12
CA LEU A 107 -13.22 10.93 10.15
C LEU A 107 -13.88 10.02 9.11
N GLY A 108 -13.11 9.08 8.54
CA GLY A 108 -13.63 8.09 7.61
C GLY A 108 -14.77 7.25 8.17
N GLY A 109 -14.63 6.79 9.43
CA GLY A 109 -15.68 6.04 10.15
C GLY A 109 -16.96 6.85 10.37
N ILE A 110 -16.85 8.14 10.68
CA ILE A 110 -18.01 9.04 10.80
C ILE A 110 -18.72 9.17 9.46
N LEU A 111 -17.99 9.41 8.38
CA LEU A 111 -18.56 9.53 7.03
C LEU A 111 -19.23 8.22 6.56
N GLU A 112 -18.64 7.08 6.88
CA GLU A 112 -19.25 5.76 6.65
C GLU A 112 -20.53 5.59 7.46
N GLY A 113 -20.49 5.89 8.77
CA GLY A 113 -21.61 5.75 9.68
C GLY A 113 -22.83 6.61 9.29
N THR A 114 -22.62 7.74 8.62
CA THR A 114 -23.73 8.56 8.06
C THR A 114 -24.41 7.92 6.85
N GLY A 115 -23.79 6.94 6.19
CA GLY A 115 -24.27 6.32 4.95
C GLY A 115 -24.27 7.24 3.73
N ALA A 116 -23.85 8.49 3.87
CA ALA A 116 -23.92 9.50 2.80
C ALA A 116 -23.17 9.07 1.53
N LEU A 117 -21.97 8.53 1.71
CA LEU A 117 -21.14 8.06 0.59
C LEU A 117 -21.78 6.87 -0.14
N GLY A 118 -22.41 5.95 0.60
CA GLY A 118 -23.13 4.82 0.02
C GLY A 118 -24.27 5.25 -0.86
N VAL A 119 -25.07 6.24 -0.44
CA VAL A 119 -26.17 6.81 -1.25
C VAL A 119 -25.67 7.40 -2.56
N VAL A 120 -24.53 8.08 -2.55
CA VAL A 120 -23.93 8.65 -3.77
C VAL A 120 -23.52 7.53 -4.74
N VAL A 121 -22.83 6.49 -4.23
CA VAL A 121 -22.39 5.34 -5.03
C VAL A 121 -23.57 4.59 -5.63
N ASP A 122 -24.64 4.34 -4.86
CA ASP A 122 -25.86 3.68 -5.33
C ASP A 122 -26.55 4.50 -6.43
N ARG A 123 -26.60 5.81 -6.29
CA ARG A 123 -27.18 6.68 -7.32
C ARG A 123 -26.38 6.65 -8.63
N MET A 124 -25.05 6.63 -8.54
CA MET A 124 -24.16 6.48 -9.69
C MET A 124 -24.38 5.16 -10.41
N THR A 125 -24.53 4.06 -9.68
CA THR A 125 -24.77 2.71 -10.23
C THR A 125 -26.05 2.66 -11.07
N ARG A 126 -27.10 3.33 -10.64
CA ARG A 126 -28.41 3.35 -11.35
C ARG A 126 -28.38 4.11 -12.67
N SER A 127 -27.51 5.10 -12.80
CA SER A 127 -27.42 5.98 -13.98
C SER A 127 -26.65 5.36 -15.15
N VAL A 128 -26.01 4.21 -14.95
CA VAL A 128 -25.11 3.61 -15.94
C VAL A 128 -25.85 2.70 -16.90
N THR A 129 -25.59 2.88 -18.21
CA THR A 129 -26.21 2.11 -19.29
C THR A 129 -25.20 1.44 -20.24
N SER A 130 -23.91 1.80 -20.18
CA SER A 130 -22.86 1.28 -21.05
C SER A 130 -21.67 0.69 -20.26
N PRO A 131 -20.91 -0.27 -20.84
CA PRO A 131 -19.73 -0.83 -20.19
C PRO A 131 -18.68 0.22 -19.82
N GLY A 132 -18.37 1.15 -20.71
CA GLY A 132 -17.44 2.23 -20.43
C GLY A 132 -17.94 3.18 -19.33
N GLY A 133 -19.24 3.49 -19.35
CA GLY A 133 -19.89 4.25 -18.28
C GLY A 133 -19.84 3.50 -16.93
N LEU A 134 -19.95 2.18 -16.96
CA LEU A 134 -19.86 1.35 -15.76
C LEU A 134 -18.47 1.41 -15.11
N ILE A 135 -17.42 1.28 -15.92
CA ILE A 135 -16.04 1.40 -15.43
C ILE A 135 -15.78 2.82 -14.93
N LEU A 136 -16.19 3.85 -15.67
CA LEU A 136 -16.05 5.25 -15.23
C LEU A 136 -16.75 5.50 -13.88
N ALA A 137 -18.00 5.06 -13.75
CA ALA A 137 -18.75 5.23 -12.50
C ALA A 137 -18.10 4.49 -11.34
N THR A 138 -17.57 3.29 -11.58
CA THR A 138 -16.83 2.53 -10.56
C THR A 138 -15.56 3.27 -10.13
N LEU A 139 -14.73 3.74 -11.08
CA LEU A 139 -13.52 4.50 -10.79
C LEU A 139 -13.84 5.78 -9.98
N VAL A 140 -14.80 6.57 -10.45
CA VAL A 140 -15.20 7.81 -9.76
C VAL A 140 -15.73 7.52 -8.35
N SER A 141 -16.54 6.46 -8.18
CA SER A 141 -17.04 6.04 -6.88
C SER A 141 -15.88 5.65 -5.93
N CYS A 142 -14.89 4.91 -6.43
CA CYS A 142 -13.71 4.55 -5.66
C CYS A 142 -12.91 5.78 -5.22
N TYR A 143 -12.68 6.73 -6.13
CA TYR A 143 -11.99 7.98 -5.77
C TYR A 143 -12.79 8.82 -4.78
N LEU A 144 -14.11 8.95 -4.95
CA LEU A 144 -14.96 9.64 -3.97
C LEU A 144 -14.89 9.00 -2.59
N MET A 145 -14.91 7.66 -2.52
CA MET A 145 -14.74 6.93 -1.27
C MET A 145 -13.34 7.14 -0.68
N THR A 146 -12.29 7.08 -1.51
CA THR A 146 -10.90 7.28 -1.06
C THR A 146 -10.67 8.70 -0.54
N ILE A 147 -11.17 9.71 -1.26
CA ILE A 147 -11.11 11.10 -0.84
C ILE A 147 -11.96 11.33 0.41
N GLY A 148 -13.15 10.75 0.49
CA GLY A 148 -14.03 10.91 1.66
C GLY A 148 -13.50 10.25 2.92
N THR A 149 -12.94 9.04 2.81
CA THR A 149 -12.58 8.23 3.99
C THR A 149 -11.08 8.14 4.27
N GLY A 150 -10.23 8.39 3.27
CA GLY A 150 -8.78 8.09 3.35
C GLY A 150 -8.44 6.60 3.52
N ASN A 151 -9.44 5.72 3.46
CA ASN A 151 -9.33 4.30 3.77
C ASN A 151 -9.53 3.44 2.52
N GLY A 152 -8.49 2.69 2.13
CA GLY A 152 -8.52 1.85 0.93
C GLY A 152 -9.52 0.69 1.03
N MET A 153 -9.68 0.05 2.19
CA MET A 153 -10.62 -1.07 2.33
C MET A 153 -12.06 -0.64 2.05
N LEU A 154 -12.50 0.46 2.65
CA LEU A 154 -13.85 0.99 2.44
C LEU A 154 -14.04 1.43 0.98
N SER A 155 -13.01 2.02 0.40
CA SER A 155 -13.01 2.49 -0.99
C SER A 155 -13.11 1.35 -2.03
N ILE A 156 -12.77 0.12 -1.63
CA ILE A 156 -12.97 -1.08 -2.45
C ILE A 156 -14.32 -1.74 -2.11
N ILE A 157 -14.60 -2.01 -0.83
CA ILE A 157 -15.74 -2.84 -0.42
C ILE A 157 -17.08 -2.20 -0.78
N VAL A 158 -17.24 -0.89 -0.54
CA VAL A 158 -18.52 -0.22 -0.78
C VAL A 158 -18.85 -0.16 -2.28
N PRO A 159 -17.96 0.32 -3.18
CA PRO A 159 -18.22 0.26 -4.62
C PRO A 159 -18.33 -1.17 -5.15
N ALA A 160 -17.52 -2.12 -4.65
CA ALA A 160 -17.61 -3.51 -5.08
C ALA A 160 -19.03 -4.06 -4.91
N ARG A 161 -19.61 -3.92 -3.73
CA ARG A 161 -20.98 -4.38 -3.43
C ARG A 161 -22.04 -3.65 -4.25
N ALA A 162 -21.89 -2.35 -4.43
CA ALA A 162 -22.86 -1.53 -5.17
C ALA A 162 -22.85 -1.87 -6.66
N PHE A 163 -21.70 -2.10 -7.26
CA PHE A 163 -21.57 -2.34 -8.70
C PHE A 163 -21.64 -3.81 -9.12
N GLU A 164 -21.41 -4.77 -8.22
CA GLU A 164 -21.39 -6.21 -8.52
C GLU A 164 -22.59 -6.68 -9.34
N LYS A 165 -23.80 -6.38 -8.87
CA LYS A 165 -25.02 -6.72 -9.58
C LYS A 165 -25.07 -6.13 -10.96
N LYS A 166 -24.68 -4.87 -11.13
CA LYS A 166 -24.72 -4.16 -12.41
C LYS A 166 -23.73 -4.75 -13.42
N PHE A 167 -22.52 -5.12 -12.98
CA PHE A 167 -21.57 -5.85 -13.84
C PHE A 167 -22.14 -7.15 -14.32
N ARG A 168 -22.77 -7.93 -13.43
CA ARG A 168 -23.43 -9.20 -13.75
C ARG A 168 -24.61 -9.03 -14.71
N ASP A 169 -25.48 -8.06 -14.46
CA ASP A 169 -26.65 -7.77 -15.32
C ASP A 169 -26.23 -7.34 -16.74
N MET A 170 -25.08 -6.68 -16.87
CA MET A 170 -24.48 -6.32 -18.16
C MET A 170 -23.66 -7.44 -18.81
N GLY A 171 -23.62 -8.64 -18.19
CA GLY A 171 -22.89 -9.80 -18.71
C GLY A 171 -21.36 -9.65 -18.64
N ILE A 172 -20.85 -8.81 -17.75
CA ILE A 172 -19.41 -8.58 -17.57
C ILE A 172 -18.91 -9.42 -16.38
N GLN A 173 -17.77 -10.07 -16.55
CA GLN A 173 -17.21 -10.94 -15.51
C GLN A 173 -16.72 -10.15 -14.29
N SER A 174 -16.82 -10.73 -13.10
CA SER A 174 -16.40 -10.11 -11.81
C SER A 174 -14.91 -9.72 -11.79
N ARG A 175 -14.06 -10.42 -12.55
CA ARG A 175 -12.63 -10.05 -12.68
C ARG A 175 -12.41 -8.65 -13.26
N VAL A 176 -13.33 -8.15 -14.10
CA VAL A 176 -13.25 -6.78 -14.65
C VAL A 176 -13.56 -5.78 -13.54
N LEU A 177 -14.56 -6.06 -12.70
CA LEU A 177 -14.85 -5.24 -11.53
C LEU A 177 -13.65 -5.23 -10.57
N SER A 178 -13.10 -6.41 -10.22
CA SER A 178 -11.94 -6.52 -9.33
C SER A 178 -10.76 -5.70 -9.84
N ARG A 179 -10.41 -5.84 -11.12
CA ARG A 179 -9.34 -5.04 -11.75
C ARG A 179 -9.63 -3.54 -11.65
N THR A 180 -10.85 -3.11 -11.96
CA THR A 180 -11.21 -1.69 -11.92
C THR A 180 -11.11 -1.09 -10.51
N LEU A 181 -11.48 -1.87 -9.49
CA LEU A 181 -11.33 -1.49 -8.08
C LEU A 181 -9.85 -1.35 -7.68
N GLU A 182 -9.02 -2.32 -8.09
CA GLU A 182 -7.57 -2.29 -7.83
C GLU A 182 -6.90 -1.11 -8.54
N ASP A 183 -7.21 -0.89 -9.82
CA ASP A 183 -6.68 0.22 -10.62
C ASP A 183 -7.02 1.58 -10.00
N ALA A 184 -8.22 1.71 -9.41
CA ALA A 184 -8.67 2.95 -8.78
C ALA A 184 -8.10 3.15 -7.38
N VAL A 185 -8.16 2.11 -6.53
CA VAL A 185 -7.90 2.26 -5.10
C VAL A 185 -6.47 1.87 -4.74
N THR A 186 -6.03 0.66 -5.10
CA THR A 186 -4.71 0.18 -4.69
C THR A 186 -3.59 1.07 -5.22
N LEU A 187 -3.72 1.53 -6.46
CA LEU A 187 -2.78 2.48 -7.05
C LEU A 187 -3.16 3.94 -6.74
N GLY A 188 -4.44 4.28 -6.77
CA GLY A 188 -4.91 5.66 -6.59
C GLY A 188 -4.82 6.19 -5.17
N ILE A 189 -4.85 5.33 -4.14
CA ILE A 189 -4.87 5.76 -2.73
C ILE A 189 -3.65 6.61 -2.35
N ALA A 190 -2.49 6.35 -2.95
CA ALA A 190 -1.27 7.11 -2.70
C ALA A 190 -1.34 8.57 -3.21
N LEU A 191 -2.28 8.88 -4.09
CA LEU A 191 -2.51 10.24 -4.60
C LEU A 191 -3.34 11.11 -3.63
N VAL A 192 -3.96 10.51 -2.60
CA VAL A 192 -4.72 11.24 -1.59
C VAL A 192 -3.81 11.57 -0.41
N PRO A 193 -3.45 12.84 -0.16
CA PRO A 193 -2.38 13.23 0.77
C PRO A 193 -2.58 12.78 2.22
N TYR A 194 -3.82 12.61 2.64
CA TYR A 194 -4.23 12.20 3.98
C TYR A 194 -4.67 10.73 4.04
N SER A 195 -4.38 9.94 3.01
CA SER A 195 -4.62 8.52 3.03
C SER A 195 -3.56 7.77 3.85
N MET A 196 -3.92 6.56 4.28
CA MET A 196 -2.99 5.67 4.98
C MET A 196 -1.69 5.42 4.19
N ALA A 197 -1.80 5.22 2.87
CA ALA A 197 -0.64 5.00 2.00
C ALA A 197 0.25 6.25 1.91
N ALA A 198 -0.35 7.45 1.75
CA ALA A 198 0.39 8.69 1.69
C ALA A 198 1.13 8.98 3.01
N PHE A 199 0.48 8.78 4.15
CA PHE A 199 1.14 8.94 5.46
C PHE A 199 2.33 7.99 5.64
N PHE A 200 2.20 6.73 5.18
CA PHE A 200 3.31 5.80 5.21
C PHE A 200 4.48 6.28 4.33
N ILE A 201 4.21 6.71 3.09
CA ILE A 201 5.23 7.23 2.17
C ILE A 201 5.94 8.45 2.76
N VAL A 202 5.18 9.42 3.26
CA VAL A 202 5.71 10.63 3.92
C VAL A 202 6.55 10.26 5.15
N GLY A 203 6.07 9.31 5.96
CA GLY A 203 6.77 8.83 7.14
C GLY A 203 8.11 8.19 6.84
N VAL A 204 8.19 7.40 5.77
CA VAL A 204 9.40 6.68 5.35
C VAL A 204 10.37 7.58 4.59
N LEU A 205 9.87 8.30 3.57
CA LEU A 205 10.71 9.13 2.70
C LEU A 205 11.07 10.48 3.33
N LYS A 206 10.32 10.92 4.34
CA LYS A 206 10.48 12.23 4.99
C LYS A 206 10.37 13.39 3.98
N ILE A 207 9.47 13.27 3.03
CA ILE A 207 9.08 14.30 2.06
C ILE A 207 7.59 14.56 2.19
N ASP A 208 7.14 15.75 1.79
CA ASP A 208 5.72 16.09 1.77
C ASP A 208 4.97 15.29 0.67
N ALA A 209 3.70 14.96 0.93
CA ALA A 209 2.85 14.28 -0.04
C ALA A 209 2.76 15.06 -1.36
N MET A 210 2.64 16.38 -1.30
CA MET A 210 2.57 17.25 -2.49
C MET A 210 3.85 17.23 -3.33
N GLN A 211 4.97 16.81 -2.77
CA GLN A 211 6.24 16.69 -3.50
C GLN A 211 6.34 15.44 -4.34
N TYR A 212 5.79 14.29 -3.88
CA TYR A 212 5.88 13.04 -4.65
C TYR A 212 4.69 12.80 -5.58
N ILE A 213 3.50 13.30 -5.25
CA ILE A 213 2.27 13.05 -6.02
C ILE A 213 2.43 13.38 -7.51
N PRO A 214 3.03 14.52 -7.92
CA PRO A 214 3.22 14.83 -9.35
C PRO A 214 4.10 13.82 -10.09
N TYR A 215 5.01 13.13 -9.39
CA TYR A 215 5.94 12.15 -9.94
C TYR A 215 5.43 10.71 -9.86
N ALA A 216 4.26 10.49 -9.28
CA ALA A 216 3.64 9.18 -9.16
C ALA A 216 2.95 8.75 -10.48
N PHE A 217 3.72 8.70 -11.59
CA PHE A 217 3.19 8.50 -12.94
C PHE A 217 2.34 7.24 -13.08
N VAL A 218 2.73 6.13 -12.47
CA VAL A 218 1.98 4.86 -12.53
C VAL A 218 0.58 5.06 -11.93
N ASN A 219 0.49 5.76 -10.81
CA ASN A 219 -0.76 6.01 -10.10
C ASN A 219 -1.73 6.88 -10.91
N TRP A 220 -1.20 7.78 -11.76
CA TRP A 220 -2.00 8.61 -12.66
C TRP A 220 -2.40 7.87 -13.95
N ILE A 221 -1.49 7.08 -14.50
CA ILE A 221 -1.66 6.47 -15.83
C ILE A 221 -2.62 5.27 -15.78
N VAL A 222 -2.56 4.45 -14.74
CA VAL A 222 -3.35 3.21 -14.66
C VAL A 222 -4.87 3.44 -14.71
N PRO A 223 -5.47 4.41 -14.00
CA PRO A 223 -6.89 4.71 -14.15
C PRO A 223 -7.28 5.13 -15.58
N ILE A 224 -6.38 5.80 -16.30
CA ILE A 224 -6.58 6.19 -17.70
C ILE A 224 -6.64 4.94 -18.59
N PHE A 225 -5.75 3.97 -18.38
CA PHE A 225 -5.81 2.68 -19.08
C PHE A 225 -7.11 1.93 -18.77
N SER A 226 -7.54 1.90 -17.52
CA SER A 226 -8.79 1.26 -17.12
C SER A 226 -9.99 1.89 -17.84
N LEU A 227 -10.01 3.20 -17.98
CA LEU A 227 -11.02 3.94 -18.77
C LEU A 227 -10.95 3.59 -20.26
N THR A 228 -9.76 3.59 -20.85
CA THR A 228 -9.59 3.24 -22.27
C THR A 228 -10.10 1.84 -22.56
N TYR A 229 -9.82 0.86 -21.71
CA TYR A 229 -10.36 -0.49 -21.82
C TYR A 229 -11.89 -0.50 -21.71
N GLY A 230 -12.45 0.32 -20.82
CA GLY A 230 -13.88 0.46 -20.66
C GLY A 230 -14.60 0.94 -21.93
N PHE A 231 -14.06 1.95 -22.58
CA PHE A 231 -14.68 2.54 -23.77
C PHE A 231 -14.37 1.80 -25.06
N THR A 232 -13.17 1.20 -25.18
CA THR A 232 -12.78 0.41 -26.37
C THR A 232 -13.34 -1.00 -26.37
N GLY A 233 -13.77 -1.51 -25.20
CA GLY A 233 -14.17 -2.90 -25.03
C GLY A 233 -12.98 -3.88 -24.96
N PHE A 234 -11.75 -3.39 -25.07
CA PHE A 234 -10.55 -4.20 -24.93
C PHE A 234 -10.41 -4.72 -23.49
N ALA A 235 -10.09 -6.02 -23.36
CA ALA A 235 -9.97 -6.68 -22.05
C ALA A 235 -11.23 -6.54 -21.14
N ILE A 236 -12.42 -6.37 -21.73
CA ILE A 236 -13.70 -6.53 -21.06
C ILE A 236 -14.20 -7.95 -21.34
N TRP A 237 -13.97 -8.84 -20.38
CA TRP A 237 -14.43 -10.23 -20.50
C TRP A 237 -15.92 -10.31 -20.20
N LYS A 238 -16.67 -10.89 -21.17
CA LYS A 238 -18.10 -11.16 -21.00
C LYS A 238 -18.33 -12.52 -20.38
N ILE A 239 -19.41 -12.66 -19.64
CA ILE A 239 -19.86 -13.95 -19.10
C ILE A 239 -20.30 -14.80 -20.28
N ASN A 240 -19.69 -15.97 -20.45
CA ASN A 240 -20.07 -16.91 -21.48
C ASN A 240 -21.36 -17.60 -21.05
N LYS A 241 -22.49 -17.28 -21.68
CA LYS A 241 -23.80 -17.86 -21.35
C LYS A 241 -23.88 -19.36 -21.65
N ASP A 242 -22.96 -19.86 -22.48
CA ASP A 242 -22.92 -21.27 -22.89
C ASP A 242 -22.13 -22.18 -21.93
N ALA A 243 -21.41 -21.59 -20.94
CA ALA A 243 -20.67 -22.35 -19.91
C ALA A 243 -21.51 -22.66 -18.64
N GLY A 244 -22.82 -22.56 -18.71
CA GLY A 244 -23.76 -22.69 -17.60
C GLY A 244 -23.96 -24.10 -17.04
N ASN A 245 -22.92 -24.96 -17.03
CA ASN A 245 -23.00 -26.29 -16.37
C ASN A 245 -21.66 -26.76 -15.79
N SER A 246 -20.82 -25.84 -15.27
CA SER A 246 -19.66 -26.27 -14.48
C SER A 246 -19.88 -25.93 -13.01
N PRO A 247 -19.87 -26.90 -12.10
CA PRO A 247 -20.21 -26.73 -10.68
C PRO A 247 -19.18 -26.00 -9.83
N ALA A 248 -18.14 -25.43 -10.43
CA ALA A 248 -16.97 -24.91 -9.71
C ALA A 248 -17.04 -23.42 -9.31
N GLU A 249 -18.09 -22.66 -9.66
CA GLU A 249 -18.18 -21.22 -9.33
C GLU A 249 -19.29 -20.87 -8.31
N SER A 250 -19.84 -21.85 -7.60
CA SER A 250 -20.88 -21.61 -6.57
C SER A 250 -20.35 -21.47 -5.15
N GLU A 251 -19.03 -21.64 -4.92
CA GLU A 251 -18.40 -21.61 -3.59
C GLU A 251 -17.10 -20.80 -3.58
N ALA A 252 -17.13 -19.52 -4.00
CA ALA A 252 -16.02 -18.61 -3.74
C ALA A 252 -16.53 -17.20 -3.38
#